data_13dd3a01d44e4cd9aa2d7bef95f2b1ff
#
_entry.id   13dd3a01d44e4cd9aa2d7bef95f2b1ff
#
_cell.length_a   1.000
_cell.length_b   1.000
_cell.length_c   1.000
_cell.angle_alpha   90.00
_cell.angle_beta   90.00
_cell.angle_gamma   90.00
#
_symmetry.space_group_name_H-M   'P 1'
#
loop_
_entity.id
_entity.type
_entity.pdbx_description
1 polymer ?
#
loop_
_entity_poly.entity_id
_entity_poly.type
_entity_poly.pdbx_seq_one_letter_code
_entity_poly.pdbx_strand_id
1 'polypeptide(L)'
;MNFYEHTIIARQDTSPSQLKQIEEKYTNLVNKNEGDVVKVENWGLLNLSYLIKKNKKGNYIHFKLKGVGKTISENEKNEKIDKNLLRYLTVKVKKLDLKTNYFEKNLDEKKETVKKYEKN
;
A
#
# COMPACT_ATOMS: atom_id res chain seq x y z
N MET A 1 1.17 -20.69 -4.91
CA MET A 1 0.80 -19.31 -4.58
C MET A 1 1.93 -18.35 -4.88
N ASN A 2 1.59 -17.16 -5.30
CA ASN A 2 2.55 -16.11 -5.56
C ASN A 2 2.61 -15.14 -4.39
N PHE A 3 3.73 -14.44 -4.29
CA PHE A 3 3.90 -13.38 -3.28
C PHE A 3 3.74 -12.02 -3.95
N TYR A 4 3.06 -11.13 -3.25
CA TYR A 4 2.79 -9.79 -3.74
C TYR A 4 3.05 -8.75 -2.66
N GLU A 5 3.54 -7.60 -3.09
CA GLU A 5 3.56 -6.39 -2.28
C GLU A 5 2.56 -5.43 -2.89
N HIS A 6 1.61 -5.00 -2.10
CA HIS A 6 0.50 -4.18 -2.56
C HIS A 6 0.43 -2.92 -1.73
N THR A 7 0.53 -1.78 -2.39
CA THR A 7 0.52 -0.47 -1.73
C THR A 7 -0.72 0.29 -2.16
N ILE A 8 -1.46 0.82 -1.20
CA ILE A 8 -2.56 1.74 -1.48
C ILE A 8 -2.25 3.10 -0.87
N ILE A 9 -2.76 4.14 -1.53
CA ILE A 9 -2.60 5.52 -1.07
C ILE A 9 -4.00 6.09 -0.87
N ALA A 10 -4.35 6.35 0.39
CA ALA A 10 -5.64 6.94 0.75
C ALA A 10 -5.52 8.47 0.80
N ARG A 11 -6.65 9.14 0.70
CA ARG A 11 -6.72 10.61 0.70
C ARG A 11 -6.08 11.19 1.96
N GLN A 12 -5.52 12.39 1.84
CA GLN A 12 -4.84 13.07 2.96
C GLN A 12 -5.77 13.38 4.13
N ASP A 13 -7.07 13.54 3.87
CA ASP A 13 -8.07 13.86 4.89
C ASP A 13 -8.72 12.62 5.52
N THR A 14 -8.17 11.45 5.27
CA THR A 14 -8.68 10.20 5.85
C THR A 14 -8.31 10.13 7.33
N SER A 15 -9.32 9.92 8.20
CA SER A 15 -9.09 9.81 9.63
C SER A 15 -8.41 8.48 10.00
N PRO A 16 -7.74 8.40 11.17
CA PRO A 16 -7.13 7.14 11.62
C PRO A 16 -8.13 5.97 11.70
N SER A 17 -9.36 6.22 12.12
CA SER A 17 -10.38 5.18 12.17
C SER A 17 -10.79 4.70 10.78
N GLN A 18 -10.87 5.60 9.81
CA GLN A 18 -11.16 5.27 8.43
C GLN A 18 -10.02 4.49 7.80
N LEU A 19 -8.76 4.84 8.11
CA LEU A 19 -7.60 4.09 7.64
C LEU A 19 -7.62 2.66 8.14
N LYS A 20 -7.99 2.46 9.41
CA LYS A 20 -8.11 1.13 9.98
C LYS A 20 -9.21 0.31 9.28
N GLN A 21 -10.34 0.94 8.97
CA GLN A 21 -11.41 0.30 8.21
C GLN A 21 -10.95 -0.09 6.81
N ILE A 22 -10.17 0.74 6.16
CA ILE A 22 -9.59 0.44 4.84
C ILE A 22 -8.67 -0.76 4.92
N GLU A 23 -7.78 -0.81 5.91
CA GLU A 23 -6.90 -1.95 6.14
C GLU A 23 -7.70 -3.25 6.31
N GLU A 24 -8.72 -3.21 7.16
CA GLU A 24 -9.56 -4.38 7.42
C GLU A 24 -10.33 -4.82 6.18
N LYS A 25 -10.88 -3.86 5.44
CA LYS A 25 -11.63 -4.14 4.21
C LYS A 25 -10.79 -4.90 3.20
N TYR A 26 -9.59 -4.42 2.91
CA TYR A 26 -8.75 -5.05 1.89
C TYR A 26 -8.08 -6.32 2.39
N THR A 27 -7.77 -6.41 3.67
CA THR A 27 -7.32 -7.65 4.28
C THR A 27 -8.39 -8.73 4.14
N ASN A 28 -9.63 -8.41 4.45
CA ASN A 28 -10.75 -9.36 4.34
C ASN A 28 -11.00 -9.78 2.89
N LEU A 29 -10.86 -8.85 1.94
CA LEU A 29 -11.00 -9.17 0.52
C LEU A 29 -9.92 -10.14 0.05
N VAL A 30 -8.69 -9.94 0.47
CA VAL A 30 -7.59 -10.86 0.16
C VAL A 30 -7.89 -12.24 0.72
N ASN A 31 -8.26 -12.31 1.99
CA ASN A 31 -8.55 -13.58 2.65
C ASN A 31 -9.75 -14.30 2.04
N LYS A 32 -10.75 -13.56 1.61
CA LYS A 32 -11.94 -14.11 0.96
C LYS A 32 -11.64 -14.66 -0.44
N ASN A 33 -10.66 -14.13 -1.12
CA ASN A 33 -10.33 -14.48 -2.51
C ASN A 33 -9.06 -15.30 -2.63
N GLU A 34 -8.94 -16.31 -1.79
CA GLU A 34 -7.85 -17.30 -1.84
C GLU A 34 -6.47 -16.73 -1.55
N GLY A 35 -6.42 -15.64 -0.81
CA GLY A 35 -5.17 -15.04 -0.40
C GLY A 35 -4.99 -15.04 1.10
N ASP A 36 -3.82 -14.60 1.52
CA ASP A 36 -3.47 -14.45 2.92
C ASP A 36 -2.58 -13.22 3.09
N VAL A 37 -3.05 -12.26 3.87
CA VAL A 37 -2.24 -11.09 4.21
C VAL A 37 -1.28 -11.47 5.33
N VAL A 38 0.00 -11.44 5.02
CA VAL A 38 1.06 -11.86 5.94
C VAL A 38 1.48 -10.71 6.84
N LYS A 39 1.53 -9.50 6.30
CA LYS A 39 1.92 -8.31 7.06
C LYS A 39 1.28 -7.07 6.47
N VAL A 40 0.85 -6.15 7.34
CA VAL A 40 0.35 -4.83 6.95
C VAL A 40 1.22 -3.78 7.61
N GLU A 41 1.67 -2.80 6.83
CA GLU A 41 2.46 -1.67 7.34
C GLU A 41 1.73 -0.38 7.01
N ASN A 42 1.46 0.42 8.02
CA ASN A 42 0.93 1.77 7.82
C ASN A 42 2.11 2.73 7.81
N TRP A 43 2.41 3.28 6.64
CA TRP A 43 3.55 4.18 6.48
C TRP A 43 3.23 5.63 6.84
N GLY A 44 1.95 5.92 7.12
CA GLY A 44 1.52 7.24 7.53
C GLY A 44 1.32 8.20 6.36
N LEU A 45 1.22 9.47 6.72
CA LEU A 45 0.95 10.54 5.76
C LEU A 45 2.27 11.01 5.14
N LEU A 46 2.40 10.80 3.84
CA LEU A 46 3.62 11.14 3.09
C LEU A 46 3.32 12.12 1.97
N ASN A 47 4.32 12.92 1.61
CA ASN A 47 4.20 13.86 0.50
C ASN A 47 4.15 13.11 -0.82
N LEU A 48 3.27 13.58 -1.71
CA LEU A 48 3.19 13.08 -3.07
C LEU A 48 4.13 13.89 -3.96
N SER A 49 4.69 13.26 -4.98
CA SER A 49 5.57 13.94 -5.93
C SER A 49 4.83 15.03 -6.72
N TYR A 50 3.52 14.85 -6.90
CA TYR A 50 2.66 15.80 -7.59
C TYR A 50 1.24 15.61 -7.05
N LEU A 51 0.37 16.56 -7.33
CA LEU A 51 -1.01 16.51 -6.87
C LEU A 51 -1.75 15.34 -7.51
N ILE A 52 -2.46 14.58 -6.68
CA ILE A 52 -3.38 13.54 -7.14
C ILE A 52 -4.75 13.92 -6.59
N LYS A 53 -5.71 14.18 -7.48
CA LYS A 53 -7.07 14.62 -7.11
C LYS A 53 -7.04 15.74 -6.06
N LYS A 54 -6.14 16.72 -6.27
CA LYS A 54 -5.93 17.89 -5.40
C LYS A 54 -5.33 17.56 -4.04
N ASN A 55 -4.83 16.35 -3.83
CA ASN A 55 -4.12 15.99 -2.60
C ASN A 55 -2.61 16.17 -2.79
N LYS A 56 -1.97 16.86 -1.84
CA LYS A 56 -0.51 17.02 -1.81
C LYS A 56 0.16 15.89 -1.05
N LYS A 57 -0.59 15.23 -0.17
CA LYS A 57 -0.13 14.13 0.67
C LYS A 57 -1.07 12.95 0.53
N GLY A 58 -0.60 11.79 0.89
CA GLY A 58 -1.41 10.58 0.91
C GLY A 58 -1.05 9.70 2.08
N ASN A 59 -2.01 8.94 2.55
CA ASN A 59 -1.80 7.94 3.61
C ASN A 59 -1.43 6.62 2.94
N TYR A 60 -0.23 6.14 3.20
CA TYR A 60 0.32 4.94 2.58
C TYR A 60 0.09 3.72 3.47
N ILE A 61 -0.52 2.69 2.89
CA ILE A 61 -0.70 1.40 3.54
C ILE A 61 -0.11 0.33 2.62
N HIS A 62 0.77 -0.49 3.17
CA HIS A 62 1.50 -1.50 2.42
C HIS A 62 1.15 -2.89 2.93
N PHE A 63 0.73 -3.76 2.02
CA PHE A 63 0.37 -5.14 2.33
C PHE A 63 1.41 -6.09 1.74
N LYS A 64 1.85 -7.04 2.54
CA LYS A 64 2.64 -8.18 2.06
C LYS A 64 1.73 -9.39 2.13
N LEU A 65 1.48 -10.00 1.00
CA LEU A 65 0.46 -11.05 0.91
C LEU A 65 0.87 -12.19 -0.01
N LYS A 66 0.20 -13.31 0.20
CA LYS A 66 0.25 -14.47 -0.70
C LYS A 66 -1.09 -14.56 -1.40
N GLY A 67 -1.08 -15.00 -2.65
CA GLY A 67 -2.34 -15.17 -3.34
C GLY A 67 -2.16 -15.68 -4.76
N VAL A 68 -3.27 -15.70 -5.45
CA VAL A 68 -3.34 -16.05 -6.87
C VAL A 68 -3.78 -14.82 -7.66
N GLY A 69 -3.78 -14.90 -8.98
CA GLY A 69 -4.17 -13.78 -9.82
C GLY A 69 -5.57 -13.24 -9.48
N LYS A 70 -6.50 -14.13 -9.14
CA LYS A 70 -7.85 -13.76 -8.73
C LYS A 70 -7.86 -12.88 -7.48
N THR A 71 -6.98 -13.17 -6.52
CA THR A 71 -6.85 -12.40 -5.28
C THR A 71 -6.58 -10.93 -5.60
N ILE A 72 -5.62 -10.69 -6.46
CA ILE A 72 -5.22 -9.34 -6.85
C ILE A 72 -6.29 -8.66 -7.70
N SER A 73 -6.85 -9.34 -8.68
CA SER A 73 -7.86 -8.74 -9.55
C SER A 73 -9.13 -8.35 -8.79
N GLU A 74 -9.55 -9.12 -7.80
CA GLU A 74 -10.69 -8.78 -6.96
C GLU A 74 -10.40 -7.57 -6.07
N ASN A 75 -9.21 -7.48 -5.51
CA ASN A 75 -8.81 -6.30 -4.77
C ASN A 75 -8.80 -5.05 -5.65
N GLU A 76 -8.20 -5.14 -6.82
CA GLU A 76 -8.09 -4.01 -7.75
C GLU A 76 -9.44 -3.53 -8.26
N LYS A 77 -10.39 -4.43 -8.46
CA LYS A 77 -11.76 -4.04 -8.83
C LYS A 77 -12.38 -3.11 -7.78
N ASN A 78 -12.19 -3.45 -6.50
CA ASN A 78 -12.73 -2.66 -5.41
C ASN A 78 -11.96 -1.35 -5.24
N GLU A 79 -10.65 -1.39 -5.38
CA GLU A 79 -9.80 -0.21 -5.25
C GLU A 79 -10.07 0.81 -6.34
N LYS A 80 -10.32 0.34 -7.55
CA LYS A 80 -10.58 1.19 -8.70
C LYS A 80 -11.80 2.09 -8.51
N ILE A 81 -12.81 1.60 -7.81
CA ILE A 81 -14.04 2.34 -7.56
C ILE A 81 -14.11 2.97 -6.18
N ASP A 82 -13.10 2.76 -5.35
CA ASP A 82 -13.08 3.28 -3.98
C ASP A 82 -12.65 4.75 -3.98
N LYS A 83 -13.57 5.62 -3.62
CA LYS A 83 -13.33 7.07 -3.60
C LYS A 83 -12.36 7.51 -2.52
N ASN A 84 -12.11 6.66 -1.53
CA ASN A 84 -11.16 6.97 -0.46
C ASN A 84 -9.71 6.77 -0.90
N LEU A 85 -9.48 6.07 -2.01
CA LEU A 85 -8.15 5.78 -2.51
C LEU A 85 -7.76 6.69 -3.66
N LEU A 86 -6.52 7.16 -3.62
CA LEU A 86 -5.94 7.96 -4.70
C LEU A 86 -5.24 7.08 -5.73
N ARG A 87 -4.54 6.06 -5.24
CA ARG A 87 -3.78 5.13 -6.08
C ARG A 87 -3.61 3.79 -5.40
N TYR A 88 -3.32 2.80 -6.20
CA TYR A 88 -2.90 1.47 -5.75
C TYR A 88 -1.84 0.92 -6.69
N LEU A 89 -0.96 0.09 -6.16
CA LEU A 89 0.11 -0.53 -6.94
C LEU A 89 0.38 -1.92 -6.40
N THR A 90 0.42 -2.92 -7.28
CA THR A 90 0.75 -4.29 -6.93
C THR A 90 2.03 -4.71 -7.64
N VAL A 91 2.96 -5.27 -6.89
CA VAL A 91 4.20 -5.81 -7.42
C VAL A 91 4.31 -7.28 -7.02
N LYS A 92 4.52 -8.14 -8.00
CA LYS A 92 4.77 -9.56 -7.74
C LYS A 92 6.24 -9.72 -7.36
N VAL A 93 6.49 -10.40 -6.25
CA VAL A 93 7.84 -10.60 -5.74
C VAL A 93 8.13 -12.09 -5.56
N LYS A 94 9.41 -12.44 -5.56
CA LYS A 94 9.81 -13.84 -5.38
C LYS A 94 9.75 -14.27 -3.93
N LYS A 95 9.97 -13.33 -3.00
CA LYS A 95 10.06 -13.60 -1.59
C LYS A 95 9.61 -12.36 -0.81
N LEU A 96 8.88 -12.60 0.29
CA LEU A 96 8.47 -11.53 1.19
C LEU A 96 9.54 -11.32 2.27
N ASP A 97 9.90 -10.06 2.50
CA ASP A 97 10.76 -9.68 3.61
C ASP A 97 9.87 -9.34 4.79
N LEU A 98 9.75 -10.28 5.72
CA LEU A 98 8.88 -10.13 6.89
C LEU A 98 9.63 -9.66 8.13
N LYS A 99 10.96 -9.72 8.10
CA LYS A 99 11.78 -9.37 9.26
C LYS A 99 12.05 -7.88 9.36
N THR A 100 12.05 -7.19 8.24
CA THR A 100 12.35 -5.77 8.17
C THR A 100 11.07 -5.01 7.89
N ASN A 101 10.78 -3.97 8.69
CA ASN A 101 9.76 -3.01 8.35
C ASN A 101 10.32 -2.16 7.21
N TYR A 102 9.71 -2.25 6.05
CA TYR A 102 10.19 -1.58 4.84
C TYR A 102 10.31 -0.07 5.03
N PHE A 103 9.36 0.53 5.70
CA PHE A 103 9.38 1.98 5.96
C PHE A 103 10.52 2.35 6.93
N GLU A 104 10.70 1.59 8.02
CA GLU A 104 11.76 1.84 8.99
C GLU A 104 13.14 1.63 8.38
N LYS A 105 13.30 0.58 7.56
CA LYS A 105 14.54 0.32 6.85
C LYS A 105 14.95 1.52 6.02
N ASN A 106 14.00 2.16 5.37
CA ASN A 106 14.26 3.27 4.48
C ASN A 106 14.29 4.63 5.19
N LEU A 107 14.02 4.70 6.49
CA LEU A 107 14.07 5.97 7.20
C LEU A 107 15.48 6.59 7.17
N ASP A 108 16.51 5.78 7.41
CA ASP A 108 17.89 6.25 7.36
C ASP A 108 18.37 6.41 5.92
N GLU A 109 18.02 5.46 5.06
CA GLU A 109 18.34 5.50 3.64
C GLU A 109 17.52 6.55 2.89
N LYS A 110 16.34 6.89 3.40
CA LYS A 110 15.40 7.81 2.76
C LYS A 110 15.98 9.19 2.54
N LYS A 111 16.82 9.68 3.45
CA LYS A 111 17.45 10.98 3.30
C LYS A 111 18.32 11.03 2.06
N GLU A 112 19.02 9.94 1.76
CA GLU A 112 19.87 9.85 0.57
C GLU A 112 19.03 9.49 -0.67
N THR A 113 18.12 8.55 -0.52
CA THR A 113 17.28 8.06 -1.62
C THR A 113 16.32 9.13 -2.12
N VAL A 114 15.71 9.89 -1.23
CA VAL A 114 14.79 10.98 -1.60
C VAL A 114 15.56 12.05 -2.37
N LYS A 115 16.74 12.43 -1.89
CA LYS A 115 17.60 13.39 -2.60
C LYS A 115 17.95 12.90 -4.00
N LYS A 116 18.23 11.61 -4.15
CA LYS A 116 18.56 11.00 -5.43
C LYS A 116 17.39 11.04 -6.41
N TYR A 117 16.18 10.77 -5.95
CA TYR A 117 14.99 10.82 -6.79
C TYR A 117 14.51 12.22 -7.08
N GLU A 118 14.66 13.15 -6.15
CA GLU A 118 14.30 14.55 -6.36
C GLU A 118 15.15 15.24 -7.42
N LYS A 119 16.35 14.76 -7.65
CA LYS A 119 17.25 15.29 -8.68
C LYS A 119 16.88 14.83 -10.08
N ASN A 120 16.03 13.87 -10.19
CA ASN A 120 15.56 13.33 -11.44
C ASN A 120 14.13 13.83 -11.72
#